data_022f40415382f85e434ae7a8111b431f
#
_entry.id   022f40415382f85e434ae7a8111b431f
#
_cell.length_a   1.000
_cell.length_b   1.000
_cell.length_c   1.000
_cell.angle_alpha   90.00
_cell.angle_beta   90.00
_cell.angle_gamma   90.00
#
_symmetry.space_group_name_H-M   'P 1'
#
loop_
_entity.id
_entity.type
_entity.pdbx_description
1 polymer ?
#
loop_
_entity_poly.entity_id
_entity_poly.type
_entity_poly.pdbx_seq_one_letter_code
_entity_poly.pdbx_strand_id
1 'polypeptide(L)'
;MLQHPNIMPIYDAGEEDGKYYVVTEHIQGARTLSAYCRPDNLLRVDDVVEIVYKCAKALHYAHGRGVIHRDIKPSNVMLTIDNDVRIIDFGIAIVSDSEVSRIEGIAGSPSYMSPEQVQSEELTPRSDLYSLGAVMYELLSGFRPFRADNLSKLLHQIVYATPPPIHTYRDDLPEELEQVVAMTMLKNPQKRTLSGATMAAELTRVYKDLRQKYDSLDNQEHFDLLRTLTFFHEFSHAEIWEVLRASDWTEYRDGEDIVREGEIDDRFYIIVSGKVRVRANGNTVGTLSNGECFGETSYVRGAKRQASIEADGAVTILRVSSTLMEQVSSSCQLRFNKVFLRSLITRLQGAGGANT
;
A
#
# COMPACT_ATOMS: atom_id res chain seq x y z
N MET A 1 13.98 -13.22 -4.88
CA MET A 1 12.63 -12.78 -5.29
C MET A 1 12.06 -11.90 -4.19
N LEU A 2 11.52 -10.73 -4.52
CA LEU A 2 10.91 -9.82 -3.52
C LEU A 2 9.56 -10.41 -3.06
N GLN A 3 9.33 -10.45 -1.76
CA GLN A 3 8.06 -10.90 -1.16
C GLN A 3 7.56 -9.82 -0.20
N HIS A 4 6.60 -9.02 -0.65
CA HIS A 4 6.02 -7.92 0.13
C HIS A 4 4.55 -7.73 -0.30
N PRO A 5 3.62 -7.45 0.63
CA PRO A 5 2.19 -7.30 0.30
C PRO A 5 1.92 -6.24 -0.76
N ASN A 6 2.73 -5.18 -0.84
CA ASN A 6 2.55 -4.10 -1.82
C ASN A 6 3.50 -4.18 -3.03
N ILE A 7 4.09 -5.35 -3.29
CA ILE A 7 4.87 -5.66 -4.50
C ILE A 7 4.20 -6.81 -5.23
N MET A 8 3.98 -6.67 -6.54
CA MET A 8 3.42 -7.73 -7.38
C MET A 8 4.33 -8.97 -7.35
N PRO A 9 3.83 -10.15 -6.93
CA PRO A 9 4.62 -11.37 -6.98
C PRO A 9 4.85 -11.80 -8.43
N ILE A 10 6.09 -12.13 -8.74
CA ILE A 10 6.47 -12.75 -10.02
C ILE A 10 6.52 -14.26 -9.79
N TYR A 11 5.74 -15.02 -10.55
CA TYR A 11 5.68 -16.46 -10.47
C TYR A 11 6.70 -17.12 -11.39
N ASP A 12 6.88 -16.55 -12.57
CA ASP A 12 7.81 -17.06 -13.59
C ASP A 12 8.23 -15.94 -14.54
N ALA A 13 9.36 -16.13 -15.21
CA ALA A 13 9.83 -15.25 -16.27
C ALA A 13 10.66 -16.06 -17.24
N GLY A 14 10.54 -15.77 -18.53
CA GLY A 14 11.24 -16.50 -19.57
C GLY A 14 11.26 -15.77 -20.90
N GLU A 15 11.77 -16.48 -21.90
CA GLU A 15 11.81 -16.05 -23.29
C GLU A 15 11.17 -17.13 -24.16
N GLU A 16 10.24 -16.73 -25.05
CA GLU A 16 9.61 -17.59 -26.03
C GLU A 16 9.52 -16.84 -27.37
N ASP A 17 9.98 -17.44 -28.43
CA ASP A 17 10.03 -16.87 -29.80
C ASP A 17 10.69 -15.46 -29.86
N GLY A 18 11.78 -15.25 -29.09
CA GLY A 18 12.49 -13.98 -29.03
C GLY A 18 11.76 -12.87 -28.27
N LYS A 19 10.70 -13.21 -27.52
CA LYS A 19 9.95 -12.30 -26.67
C LYS A 19 10.10 -12.70 -25.21
N TYR A 20 10.44 -11.73 -24.37
CA TYR A 20 10.47 -11.93 -22.93
C TYR A 20 9.06 -11.84 -22.34
N TYR A 21 8.73 -12.72 -21.40
CA TYR A 21 7.48 -12.70 -20.66
C TYR A 21 7.73 -12.77 -19.14
N VAL A 22 6.78 -12.23 -18.39
CA VAL A 22 6.75 -12.33 -16.93
C VAL A 22 5.35 -12.79 -16.54
N VAL A 23 5.26 -13.81 -15.72
CA VAL A 23 4.02 -14.33 -15.16
C VAL A 23 3.84 -13.75 -13.76
N THR A 24 2.74 -13.06 -13.53
CA THR A 24 2.40 -12.43 -12.27
C THR A 24 1.02 -12.83 -11.79
N GLU A 25 0.67 -12.47 -10.57
CA GLU A 25 -0.70 -12.53 -10.09
C GLU A 25 -1.64 -11.67 -10.96
N HIS A 26 -2.84 -12.19 -11.24
CA HIS A 26 -3.91 -11.42 -11.86
C HIS A 26 -4.85 -10.88 -10.79
N ILE A 27 -4.87 -9.57 -10.60
CA ILE A 27 -5.73 -8.91 -9.61
C ILE A 27 -7.00 -8.44 -10.32
N GLN A 28 -8.11 -9.13 -10.08
CA GLN A 28 -9.39 -8.82 -10.72
C GLN A 28 -9.88 -7.44 -10.30
N GLY A 29 -10.29 -6.62 -11.26
CA GLY A 29 -10.87 -5.28 -11.03
C GLY A 29 -9.88 -4.21 -10.59
N ALA A 30 -8.60 -4.53 -10.40
CA ALA A 30 -7.58 -3.53 -10.08
C ALA A 30 -7.41 -2.53 -11.24
N ARG A 31 -7.09 -1.29 -10.89
CA ARG A 31 -6.78 -0.21 -11.84
C ARG A 31 -5.43 0.39 -11.50
N THR A 32 -4.71 0.87 -12.50
CA THR A 32 -3.48 1.63 -12.24
C THR A 32 -3.81 3.02 -11.71
N LEU A 33 -2.89 3.61 -10.96
CA LEU A 33 -3.03 4.97 -10.44
C LEU A 33 -3.21 6.01 -11.56
N SER A 34 -2.87 5.69 -12.81
CA SER A 34 -3.12 6.57 -13.97
C SER A 34 -4.59 6.97 -14.13
N ALA A 35 -5.52 6.16 -13.64
CA ALA A 35 -6.95 6.47 -13.64
C ALA A 35 -7.29 7.68 -12.76
N TYR A 36 -6.45 7.99 -11.77
CA TYR A 36 -6.67 9.00 -10.74
C TYR A 36 -5.76 10.23 -10.87
N CYS A 37 -5.08 10.38 -11.99
CA CYS A 37 -4.15 11.47 -12.28
C CYS A 37 -4.80 12.59 -13.14
N ARG A 38 -6.10 12.83 -12.96
CA ARG A 38 -6.82 13.89 -13.69
C ARG A 38 -7.67 14.72 -12.73
N PRO A 39 -7.80 16.03 -12.96
CA PRO A 39 -8.53 16.93 -12.07
C PRO A 39 -10.00 16.55 -11.83
N ASP A 40 -10.61 15.85 -12.77
CA ASP A 40 -12.00 15.37 -12.71
C ASP A 40 -12.16 14.02 -12.00
N ASN A 41 -11.05 13.37 -11.59
CA ASN A 41 -11.07 12.06 -10.94
C ASN A 41 -9.94 11.91 -9.91
N LEU A 42 -9.78 12.89 -9.03
CA LEU A 42 -8.80 12.83 -7.97
C LEU A 42 -9.28 11.96 -6.81
N LEU A 43 -8.34 11.28 -6.19
CA LEU A 43 -8.55 10.62 -4.89
C LEU A 43 -8.64 11.66 -3.76
N ARG A 44 -9.20 11.24 -2.64
CA ARG A 44 -9.15 12.03 -1.41
C ARG A 44 -7.69 12.17 -0.95
N VAL A 45 -7.39 13.23 -0.22
CA VAL A 45 -6.02 13.49 0.25
C VAL A 45 -5.50 12.38 1.16
N ASP A 46 -6.35 11.90 2.07
CA ASP A 46 -6.01 10.81 2.99
C ASP A 46 -5.76 9.48 2.25
N ASP A 47 -6.53 9.16 1.20
CA ASP A 47 -6.29 7.98 0.35
C ASP A 47 -4.93 8.09 -0.37
N VAL A 48 -4.60 9.28 -0.90
CA VAL A 48 -3.29 9.49 -1.55
C VAL A 48 -2.15 9.29 -0.55
N VAL A 49 -2.28 9.82 0.67
CA VAL A 49 -1.27 9.66 1.73
C VAL A 49 -1.07 8.19 2.07
N GLU A 50 -2.15 7.43 2.21
CA GLU A 50 -2.11 5.99 2.49
C GLU A 50 -1.43 5.20 1.35
N ILE A 51 -1.83 5.45 0.09
CA ILE A 51 -1.24 4.82 -1.10
C ILE A 51 0.27 5.07 -1.15
N VAL A 52 0.68 6.34 -1.01
CA VAL A 52 2.09 6.71 -1.09
C VAL A 52 2.89 6.15 0.10
N TYR A 53 2.29 6.10 1.29
CA TYR A 53 2.88 5.45 2.45
C TYR A 53 3.18 3.95 2.16
N LYS A 54 2.21 3.20 1.64
CA LYS A 54 2.37 1.78 1.27
C LYS A 54 3.46 1.61 0.20
N CYS A 55 3.48 2.49 -0.82
CA CYS A 55 4.54 2.51 -1.83
C CYS A 55 5.93 2.78 -1.24
N ALA A 56 6.05 3.75 -0.35
CA ALA A 56 7.31 4.10 0.31
C ALA A 56 7.86 2.92 1.15
N LYS A 57 6.99 2.20 1.87
CA LYS A 57 7.35 0.99 2.61
C LYS A 57 7.81 -0.15 1.69
N ALA A 58 7.09 -0.39 0.59
CA ALA A 58 7.45 -1.40 -0.40
C ALA A 58 8.80 -1.09 -1.07
N LEU A 59 9.04 0.15 -1.46
CA LEU A 59 10.32 0.59 -1.99
C LEU A 59 11.44 0.46 -0.96
N HIS A 60 11.20 0.84 0.30
CA HIS A 60 12.18 0.66 1.37
C HIS A 60 12.59 -0.81 1.54
N TYR A 61 11.61 -1.72 1.49
CA TYR A 61 11.86 -3.16 1.53
C TYR A 61 12.73 -3.65 0.35
N ALA A 62 12.44 -3.20 -0.88
CA ALA A 62 13.21 -3.54 -2.07
C ALA A 62 14.63 -2.97 -2.01
N HIS A 63 14.77 -1.71 -1.61
CA HIS A 63 16.06 -1.03 -1.46
C HIS A 63 16.97 -1.72 -0.43
N GLY A 64 16.40 -2.19 0.69
CA GLY A 64 17.12 -2.97 1.69
C GLY A 64 17.64 -4.33 1.17
N ARG A 65 17.16 -4.75 -0.02
CA ARG A 65 17.65 -5.95 -0.74
C ARG A 65 18.49 -5.62 -1.97
N GLY A 66 18.91 -4.36 -2.11
CA GLY A 66 19.72 -3.87 -3.21
C GLY A 66 18.99 -3.72 -4.54
N VAL A 67 17.63 -3.73 -4.53
CA VAL A 67 16.82 -3.58 -5.73
C VAL A 67 16.28 -2.16 -5.83
N ILE A 68 16.61 -1.45 -6.91
CA ILE A 68 16.07 -0.14 -7.27
C ILE A 68 15.09 -0.35 -8.43
N HIS A 69 13.90 0.25 -8.34
CA HIS A 69 12.83 0.04 -9.33
C HIS A 69 13.10 0.74 -10.67
N ARG A 70 13.62 1.98 -10.64
CA ARG A 70 14.02 2.82 -11.78
C ARG A 70 12.89 3.36 -12.68
N ASP A 71 11.66 2.84 -12.57
CA ASP A 71 10.52 3.27 -13.41
C ASP A 71 9.23 3.41 -12.59
N ILE A 72 9.29 4.12 -11.46
CA ILE A 72 8.09 4.44 -10.67
C ILE A 72 7.27 5.51 -11.39
N LYS A 73 6.03 5.14 -11.71
CA LYS A 73 5.03 5.99 -12.38
C LYS A 73 3.62 5.49 -12.09
N PRO A 74 2.56 6.28 -12.33
CA PRO A 74 1.19 5.87 -12.02
C PRO A 74 0.73 4.58 -12.71
N SER A 75 1.24 4.27 -13.91
CA SER A 75 0.91 3.03 -14.62
C SER A 75 1.56 1.78 -14.01
N ASN A 76 2.61 1.94 -13.20
CA ASN A 76 3.33 0.85 -12.55
C ASN A 76 2.92 0.67 -11.07
N VAL A 77 1.83 1.31 -10.66
CA VAL A 77 1.22 1.12 -9.35
C VAL A 77 -0.25 0.81 -9.55
N MET A 78 -0.67 -0.37 -9.13
CA MET A 78 -2.07 -0.82 -9.19
C MET A 78 -2.75 -0.56 -7.86
N LEU A 79 -4.00 -0.10 -7.91
CA LEU A 79 -4.92 0.00 -6.79
C LEU A 79 -5.95 -1.11 -6.95
N THR A 80 -6.07 -1.96 -5.94
CA THR A 80 -7.05 -3.06 -5.91
C THR A 80 -8.45 -2.53 -5.58
N ILE A 81 -9.47 -3.35 -5.76
CA ILE A 81 -10.86 -3.02 -5.35
C ILE A 81 -10.91 -2.67 -3.86
N ASP A 82 -10.06 -3.28 -3.06
CA ASP A 82 -9.98 -3.11 -1.61
C ASP A 82 -9.10 -1.94 -1.17
N ASN A 83 -8.80 -1.00 -2.06
CA ASN A 83 -7.90 0.13 -1.81
C ASN A 83 -6.48 -0.28 -1.36
N ASP A 84 -6.04 -1.49 -1.72
CA ASP A 84 -4.67 -1.91 -1.50
C ASP A 84 -3.80 -1.64 -2.71
N VAL A 85 -2.49 -1.57 -2.51
CA VAL A 85 -1.51 -1.15 -3.52
C VAL A 85 -0.62 -2.32 -3.91
N ARG A 86 -0.33 -2.44 -5.22
CA ARG A 86 0.70 -3.33 -5.77
C ARG A 86 1.60 -2.56 -6.72
N ILE A 87 2.89 -2.46 -6.40
CA ILE A 87 3.89 -1.96 -7.35
C ILE A 87 4.24 -3.10 -8.30
N ILE A 88 4.15 -2.83 -9.59
CA ILE A 88 4.44 -3.79 -10.67
C ILE A 88 5.76 -3.44 -11.35
N ASP A 89 6.28 -4.37 -12.16
CA ASP A 89 7.45 -4.20 -13.03
C ASP A 89 8.79 -3.96 -12.29
N PHE A 90 8.96 -4.52 -11.09
CA PHE A 90 10.27 -4.60 -10.46
C PHE A 90 11.23 -5.46 -11.30
N GLY A 91 12.34 -4.87 -11.72
CA GLY A 91 13.46 -5.61 -12.32
C GLY A 91 13.38 -5.83 -13.84
N ILE A 92 12.32 -5.41 -14.55
CA ILE A 92 12.31 -5.42 -16.03
C ILE A 92 13.42 -4.51 -16.59
N ALA A 93 13.82 -3.49 -15.86
CA ALA A 93 14.91 -2.59 -16.22
C ALA A 93 16.32 -3.25 -16.27
N ILE A 94 16.51 -4.45 -15.68
CA ILE A 94 17.80 -5.14 -15.72
C ILE A 94 18.08 -5.77 -17.09
N VAL A 95 17.03 -6.13 -17.83
CA VAL A 95 17.15 -6.75 -19.16
C VAL A 95 17.30 -5.71 -20.27
N SER A 96 16.94 -4.44 -20.02
CA SER A 96 17.00 -3.36 -21.00
C SER A 96 18.33 -2.57 -20.99
N ASP A 97 19.35 -2.97 -20.24
CA ASP A 97 20.71 -2.40 -20.28
C ASP A 97 21.49 -2.77 -21.56
N SER A 98 20.83 -3.43 -22.55
CA SER A 98 21.38 -3.57 -23.90
C SER A 98 21.43 -2.18 -24.57
N GLU A 99 22.52 -1.90 -25.28
CA GLU A 99 22.78 -0.63 -26.00
C GLU A 99 21.65 -0.16 -26.91
N VAL A 100 20.70 -1.04 -27.25
CA VAL A 100 19.51 -0.75 -28.09
C VAL A 100 18.51 0.17 -27.40
N SER A 101 18.31 0.07 -26.08
CA SER A 101 17.42 0.94 -25.32
C SER A 101 17.94 2.38 -25.16
N ARG A 102 19.22 2.61 -25.39
CA ARG A 102 19.83 3.96 -25.32
C ARG A 102 19.63 4.79 -26.58
N ILE A 103 19.30 4.17 -27.70
CA ILE A 103 19.28 4.84 -29.03
C ILE A 103 17.85 5.01 -29.58
N GLU A 104 16.90 4.11 -29.25
CA GLU A 104 15.56 4.15 -29.83
C GLU A 104 14.46 4.64 -28.85
N GLY A 105 14.70 5.67 -28.20
CA GLY A 105 13.62 6.39 -27.57
C GLY A 105 13.43 6.00 -26.11
N ILE A 106 13.42 7.01 -25.38
CA ILE A 106 12.80 7.16 -24.10
C ILE A 106 11.43 6.48 -24.17
N ALA A 107 11.44 5.14 -24.13
CA ALA A 107 10.27 4.30 -24.03
C ALA A 107 9.75 4.39 -22.58
N GLY A 108 8.87 5.34 -22.34
CA GLY A 108 8.31 5.65 -21.06
C GLY A 108 7.97 7.12 -20.98
N SER A 109 7.08 7.52 -20.10
CA SER A 109 6.80 8.94 -19.87
C SER A 109 7.95 9.54 -19.04
N PRO A 110 8.85 10.38 -19.58
CA PRO A 110 10.00 10.91 -18.84
C PRO A 110 9.60 11.83 -17.68
N SER A 111 8.33 12.16 -17.57
CA SER A 111 7.77 13.10 -16.58
C SER A 111 8.02 12.71 -15.11
N TYR A 112 8.34 11.43 -14.84
CA TYR A 112 8.60 10.93 -13.49
C TYR A 112 10.08 10.59 -13.26
N MET A 113 10.93 10.74 -14.28
CA MET A 113 12.37 10.50 -14.16
C MET A 113 12.99 11.46 -13.15
N SER A 114 13.92 10.95 -12.36
CA SER A 114 14.73 11.79 -11.48
C SER A 114 15.77 12.59 -12.29
N PRO A 115 16.29 13.72 -11.77
CA PRO A 115 17.34 14.49 -12.43
C PRO A 115 18.57 13.64 -12.79
N GLU A 116 19.00 12.75 -11.90
CA GLU A 116 20.13 11.84 -12.12
C GLU A 116 19.85 10.81 -13.21
N GLN A 117 18.57 10.34 -13.38
CA GLN A 117 18.21 9.49 -14.53
C GLN A 117 18.33 10.26 -15.86
N VAL A 118 17.86 11.50 -15.90
CA VAL A 118 17.95 12.36 -17.09
C VAL A 118 19.42 12.63 -17.44
N GLN A 119 20.29 12.79 -16.45
CA GLN A 119 21.71 13.09 -16.61
C GLN A 119 22.57 11.83 -16.79
N SER A 120 21.98 10.63 -16.78
CA SER A 120 22.68 9.34 -16.84
C SER A 120 23.73 9.17 -15.74
N GLU A 121 23.43 9.72 -14.55
CA GLU A 121 24.25 9.57 -13.34
C GLU A 121 23.92 8.27 -12.61
N GLU A 122 24.67 7.96 -11.55
CA GLU A 122 24.44 6.77 -10.72
C GLU A 122 23.08 6.84 -10.02
N LEU A 123 22.29 5.81 -10.22
CA LEU A 123 20.96 5.70 -9.60
C LEU A 123 21.06 5.10 -8.20
N THR A 124 20.33 5.70 -7.28
CA THR A 124 20.25 5.28 -5.88
C THR A 124 18.80 5.04 -5.47
N PRO A 125 18.53 4.46 -4.30
CA PRO A 125 17.19 4.41 -3.73
C PRO A 125 16.43 5.75 -3.74
N ARG A 126 17.14 6.86 -3.66
CA ARG A 126 16.54 8.20 -3.69
C ARG A 126 16.01 8.61 -5.07
N SER A 127 16.43 7.93 -6.13
CA SER A 127 15.87 8.13 -7.47
C SER A 127 14.42 7.65 -7.53
N ASP A 128 14.11 6.48 -6.94
CA ASP A 128 12.75 5.98 -6.84
C ASP A 128 11.88 6.88 -5.95
N LEU A 129 12.44 7.46 -4.87
CA LEU A 129 11.70 8.38 -4.01
C LEU A 129 11.35 9.69 -4.72
N TYR A 130 12.23 10.19 -5.60
CA TYR A 130 11.89 11.33 -6.46
C TYR A 130 10.70 11.00 -7.37
N SER A 131 10.76 9.87 -8.03
CA SER A 131 9.68 9.40 -8.92
C SER A 131 8.37 9.20 -8.14
N LEU A 132 8.43 8.65 -6.92
CA LEU A 132 7.26 8.53 -6.04
C LEU A 132 6.72 9.90 -5.62
N GLY A 133 7.59 10.87 -5.35
CA GLY A 133 7.21 12.27 -5.11
C GLY A 133 6.49 12.90 -6.30
N ALA A 134 6.96 12.63 -7.52
CA ALA A 134 6.30 13.10 -8.75
C ALA A 134 4.93 12.43 -8.98
N VAL A 135 4.79 11.14 -8.65
CA VAL A 135 3.49 10.44 -8.64
C VAL A 135 2.56 11.06 -7.61
N MET A 136 3.03 11.30 -6.39
CA MET A 136 2.25 11.92 -5.32
C MET A 136 1.78 13.33 -5.72
N TYR A 137 2.67 14.13 -6.31
CA TYR A 137 2.31 15.45 -6.84
C TYR A 137 1.14 15.37 -7.82
N GLU A 138 1.20 14.42 -8.78
CA GLU A 138 0.16 14.27 -9.79
C GLU A 138 -1.16 13.73 -9.21
N LEU A 139 -1.12 12.79 -8.27
CA LEU A 139 -2.32 12.29 -7.59
C LEU A 139 -3.02 13.39 -6.76
N LEU A 140 -2.26 14.31 -6.18
CA LEU A 140 -2.80 15.40 -5.38
C LEU A 140 -3.33 16.55 -6.25
N SER A 141 -2.64 16.89 -7.33
CA SER A 141 -2.96 18.06 -8.17
C SER A 141 -3.80 17.73 -9.40
N GLY A 142 -3.75 16.50 -9.91
CA GLY A 142 -4.26 16.09 -11.23
C GLY A 142 -3.34 16.48 -12.38
N PHE A 143 -2.15 16.98 -12.07
CA PHE A 143 -1.23 17.51 -13.06
C PHE A 143 0.20 17.00 -12.81
N ARG A 144 0.91 16.66 -13.90
CA ARG A 144 2.34 16.34 -13.80
C ARG A 144 3.12 17.55 -13.31
N PRO A 145 4.16 17.36 -12.47
CA PRO A 145 4.97 18.45 -11.93
C PRO A 145 5.68 19.26 -13.01
N PHE A 146 6.03 18.62 -14.14
CA PHE A 146 6.66 19.28 -15.29
C PHE A 146 5.93 18.93 -16.59
N ARG A 147 5.77 19.93 -17.45
CA ARG A 147 5.12 19.80 -18.76
C ARG A 147 5.80 20.71 -19.76
N ALA A 148 6.04 20.22 -20.96
CA ALA A 148 6.59 21.01 -22.04
C ALA A 148 6.11 20.48 -23.39
N ASP A 149 6.19 21.34 -24.41
CA ASP A 149 5.77 21.02 -25.77
C ASP A 149 6.76 20.07 -26.48
N ASN A 150 7.97 19.94 -25.95
CA ASN A 150 8.98 19.03 -26.49
C ASN A 150 9.82 18.39 -25.37
N LEU A 151 10.43 17.27 -25.73
CA LEU A 151 11.22 16.46 -24.80
C LEU A 151 12.40 17.22 -24.19
N SER A 152 13.15 17.97 -24.96
CA SER A 152 14.34 18.69 -24.47
C SER A 152 13.97 19.71 -23.38
N LYS A 153 12.88 20.47 -23.57
CA LYS A 153 12.36 21.39 -22.56
C LYS A 153 11.89 20.65 -21.30
N LEU A 154 11.21 19.49 -21.46
CA LEU A 154 10.77 18.69 -20.34
C LEU A 154 11.95 18.18 -19.52
N LEU A 155 12.98 17.61 -20.17
CA LEU A 155 14.18 17.15 -19.49
C LEU A 155 14.90 18.30 -18.78
N HIS A 156 15.00 19.47 -19.41
CA HIS A 156 15.54 20.66 -18.75
C HIS A 156 14.75 21.07 -17.51
N GLN A 157 13.41 21.04 -17.55
CA GLN A 157 12.59 21.33 -16.38
C GLN A 157 12.82 20.33 -15.25
N ILE A 158 12.90 19.02 -15.57
CA ILE A 158 13.17 17.97 -14.58
C ILE A 158 14.48 18.24 -13.85
N VAL A 159 15.52 18.67 -14.54
CA VAL A 159 16.84 18.91 -13.95
C VAL A 159 16.88 20.23 -13.17
N TYR A 160 16.28 21.30 -13.68
CA TYR A 160 16.54 22.65 -13.17
C TYR A 160 15.33 23.38 -12.59
N ALA A 161 14.10 23.07 -13.00
CA ALA A 161 12.95 23.82 -12.56
C ALA A 161 12.35 23.30 -11.26
N THR A 162 11.73 24.17 -10.47
CA THR A 162 10.88 23.80 -9.33
C THR A 162 9.45 23.63 -9.84
N PRO A 163 8.73 22.56 -9.43
CA PRO A 163 7.33 22.40 -9.81
C PRO A 163 6.47 23.52 -9.18
N PRO A 164 5.33 23.87 -9.79
CA PRO A 164 4.37 24.77 -9.16
C PRO A 164 3.89 24.24 -7.81
N PRO A 165 3.58 25.11 -6.84
CA PRO A 165 3.01 24.68 -5.56
C PRO A 165 1.68 23.95 -5.77
N ILE A 166 1.42 22.85 -5.03
CA ILE A 166 0.21 22.02 -5.22
C ILE A 166 -1.04 22.78 -4.76
N HIS A 167 -0.93 23.62 -3.73
CA HIS A 167 -2.06 24.43 -3.24
C HIS A 167 -2.65 25.37 -4.32
N THR A 168 -1.95 25.63 -5.43
CA THR A 168 -2.51 26.38 -6.57
C THR A 168 -3.58 25.59 -7.34
N TYR A 169 -3.67 24.29 -7.11
CA TYR A 169 -4.63 23.38 -7.76
C TYR A 169 -5.67 22.82 -6.81
N ARG A 170 -5.38 22.86 -5.49
CA ARG A 170 -6.20 22.19 -4.48
C ARG A 170 -6.06 22.87 -3.10
N ASP A 171 -7.16 23.46 -2.59
CA ASP A 171 -7.17 24.29 -1.38
C ASP A 171 -7.19 23.50 -0.07
N ASP A 172 -7.60 22.20 -0.12
CA ASP A 172 -7.78 21.35 1.07
C ASP A 172 -6.49 20.65 1.53
N LEU A 173 -5.33 20.98 0.92
CA LEU A 173 -4.05 20.35 1.21
C LEU A 173 -3.42 20.93 2.50
N PRO A 174 -2.97 20.07 3.43
CA PRO A 174 -2.08 20.51 4.51
C PRO A 174 -0.72 20.96 3.98
N GLU A 175 -0.18 22.03 4.58
CA GLU A 175 1.13 22.56 4.21
C GLU A 175 2.24 21.52 4.42
N GLU A 176 2.15 20.71 5.48
CA GLU A 176 3.09 19.65 5.80
C GLU A 176 3.15 18.59 4.68
N LEU A 177 2.01 18.30 4.04
CA LEU A 177 1.97 17.36 2.92
C LEU A 177 2.70 17.91 1.69
N GLU A 178 2.51 19.20 1.41
CA GLU A 178 3.23 19.86 0.33
C GLU A 178 4.75 19.88 0.59
N GLN A 179 5.16 20.06 1.86
CA GLN A 179 6.56 19.96 2.25
C GLN A 179 7.14 18.56 2.02
N VAL A 180 6.39 17.48 2.31
CA VAL A 180 6.83 16.10 2.02
C VAL A 180 7.09 15.92 0.54
N VAL A 181 6.19 16.39 -0.33
CA VAL A 181 6.38 16.33 -1.79
C VAL A 181 7.62 17.13 -2.21
N ALA A 182 7.76 18.36 -1.71
CA ALA A 182 8.89 19.21 -2.05
C ALA A 182 10.24 18.58 -1.65
N MET A 183 10.32 17.99 -0.47
CA MET A 183 11.54 17.33 0.02
C MET A 183 11.92 16.09 -0.78
N THR A 184 10.94 15.31 -1.25
CA THR A 184 11.20 14.15 -2.10
C THR A 184 11.62 14.55 -3.52
N MET A 185 11.17 15.71 -4.01
CA MET A 185 11.45 16.21 -5.36
C MET A 185 12.65 17.17 -5.45
N LEU A 186 13.46 17.29 -4.38
CA LEU A 186 14.70 18.07 -4.45
C LEU A 186 15.62 17.53 -5.53
N LYS A 187 16.24 18.46 -6.29
CA LYS A 187 17.11 18.09 -7.44
C LYS A 187 18.35 17.37 -7.00
N ASN A 188 19.01 17.85 -5.93
CA ASN A 188 20.18 17.19 -5.36
C ASN A 188 19.76 15.95 -4.54
N PRO A 189 20.16 14.73 -4.94
CA PRO A 189 19.81 13.50 -4.22
C PRO A 189 20.27 13.50 -2.75
N GLN A 190 21.38 14.16 -2.42
CA GLN A 190 21.92 14.19 -1.06
C GLN A 190 21.07 15.03 -0.09
N LYS A 191 20.28 15.96 -0.62
CA LYS A 191 19.35 16.81 0.15
C LYS A 191 17.92 16.26 0.19
N ARG A 192 17.63 15.22 -0.59
CA ARG A 192 16.31 14.57 -0.67
C ARG A 192 16.00 13.75 0.59
N THR A 193 14.74 13.41 0.80
CA THR A 193 14.29 12.40 1.77
C THR A 193 15.18 11.16 1.72
N LEU A 194 15.68 10.77 2.88
CA LEU A 194 16.80 9.81 3.01
C LEU A 194 16.43 8.40 2.55
N SER A 195 15.21 7.95 2.87
CA SER A 195 14.75 6.58 2.61
C SER A 195 13.23 6.50 2.53
N GLY A 196 12.70 5.39 2.00
CA GLY A 196 11.27 5.11 2.03
C GLY A 196 10.71 5.04 3.46
N ALA A 197 11.50 4.57 4.43
CA ALA A 197 11.09 4.59 5.85
C ALA A 197 10.95 6.02 6.39
N THR A 198 11.86 6.94 6.02
CA THR A 198 11.77 8.35 6.40
C THR A 198 10.53 9.00 5.78
N MET A 199 10.28 8.77 4.49
CA MET A 199 9.09 9.27 3.80
C MET A 199 7.81 8.74 4.46
N ALA A 200 7.74 7.46 4.78
CA ALA A 200 6.62 6.84 5.48
C ALA A 200 6.37 7.49 6.86
N ALA A 201 7.43 7.77 7.63
CA ALA A 201 7.31 8.43 8.93
C ALA A 201 6.77 9.87 8.84
N GLU A 202 7.18 10.62 7.82
CA GLU A 202 6.67 11.98 7.55
C GLU A 202 5.19 11.92 7.15
N LEU A 203 4.81 11.00 6.25
CA LEU A 203 3.42 10.77 5.86
C LEU A 203 2.52 10.34 7.03
N THR A 204 3.06 9.58 7.98
CA THR A 204 2.34 9.18 9.20
C THR A 204 1.90 10.40 10.02
N ARG A 205 2.75 11.42 10.15
CA ARG A 205 2.39 12.65 10.90
C ARG A 205 1.23 13.37 10.21
N VAL A 206 1.33 13.55 8.90
CA VAL A 206 0.28 14.21 8.10
C VAL A 206 -1.03 13.42 8.14
N TYR A 207 -0.96 12.10 8.05
CA TYR A 207 -2.14 11.23 8.07
C TYR A 207 -2.95 11.36 9.36
N LYS A 208 -2.28 11.46 10.51
CA LYS A 208 -2.96 11.63 11.80
C LYS A 208 -3.81 12.91 11.84
N ASP A 209 -3.27 14.00 11.33
CA ASP A 209 -3.96 15.30 11.34
C ASP A 209 -5.13 15.32 10.32
N LEU A 210 -4.95 14.68 9.15
CA LEU A 210 -6.00 14.53 8.16
C LEU A 210 -7.19 13.72 8.68
N ARG A 211 -6.94 12.57 9.26
CA ARG A 211 -7.99 11.69 9.78
C ARG A 211 -8.77 12.31 10.94
N GLN A 212 -8.17 13.13 11.78
CA GLN A 212 -8.88 13.88 12.82
C GLN A 212 -9.94 14.85 12.24
N LYS A 213 -9.73 15.38 11.04
CA LYS A 213 -10.72 16.25 10.35
C LYS A 213 -11.89 15.48 9.74
N TYR A 214 -11.70 14.18 9.43
CA TYR A 214 -12.71 13.33 8.78
C TYR A 214 -13.44 12.39 9.72
N ASP A 215 -13.24 12.48 11.05
CA ASP A 215 -14.04 11.76 12.05
C ASP A 215 -15.49 12.28 12.02
N SER A 216 -16.23 11.86 10.98
CA SER A 216 -17.64 12.18 10.76
C SER A 216 -18.56 11.20 11.51
N LEU A 217 -19.84 11.55 11.60
CA LEU A 217 -20.91 10.79 12.27
C LEU A 217 -20.99 9.30 11.86
N ASP A 218 -20.57 8.95 10.63
CA ASP A 218 -20.59 7.56 10.12
C ASP A 218 -19.65 6.63 10.91
N ASN A 219 -18.56 7.16 11.46
CA ASN A 219 -17.62 6.35 12.25
C ASN A 219 -18.11 6.10 13.69
N GLN A 220 -19.11 6.84 14.19
CA GLN A 220 -19.62 6.66 15.56
C GLN A 220 -20.35 5.31 15.70
N GLU A 221 -21.16 4.91 14.73
CA GLU A 221 -21.83 3.61 14.73
C GLU A 221 -20.82 2.46 14.71
N HIS A 222 -19.79 2.59 13.88
CA HIS A 222 -18.68 1.62 13.83
C HIS A 222 -17.92 1.54 15.14
N PHE A 223 -17.64 2.68 15.76
CA PHE A 223 -16.99 2.74 17.07
C PHE A 223 -17.82 2.05 18.16
N ASP A 224 -19.11 2.34 18.23
CA ASP A 224 -20.01 1.74 19.22
C ASP A 224 -20.13 0.23 19.01
N LEU A 225 -20.11 -0.24 17.76
CA LEU A 225 -20.14 -1.66 17.44
C LEU A 225 -18.84 -2.36 17.86
N LEU A 226 -17.66 -1.77 17.58
CA LEU A 226 -16.37 -2.35 18.00
C LEU A 226 -16.26 -2.50 19.52
N ARG A 227 -16.81 -1.58 20.30
CA ARG A 227 -16.84 -1.67 21.76
C ARG A 227 -17.58 -2.89 22.28
N THR A 228 -18.51 -3.44 21.52
CA THR A 228 -19.24 -4.66 21.92
C THR A 228 -18.44 -5.94 21.67
N LEU A 229 -17.41 -5.89 20.83
CA LEU A 229 -16.58 -7.07 20.51
C LEU A 229 -15.58 -7.35 21.63
N THR A 230 -15.48 -8.63 22.01
CA THR A 230 -14.56 -9.08 23.07
C THR A 230 -13.11 -8.67 22.81
N PHE A 231 -12.69 -8.63 21.54
CA PHE A 231 -11.36 -8.20 21.13
C PHE A 231 -11.02 -6.80 21.64
N PHE A 232 -11.99 -5.86 21.68
CA PHE A 232 -11.79 -4.45 22.04
C PHE A 232 -12.07 -4.12 23.50
N HIS A 233 -12.47 -5.08 24.37
CA HIS A 233 -12.83 -4.79 25.76
C HIS A 233 -11.71 -4.17 26.59
N GLU A 234 -10.43 -4.42 26.25
CA GLU A 234 -9.29 -3.84 26.97
C GLU A 234 -8.81 -2.50 26.37
N PHE A 235 -9.39 -2.08 25.23
CA PHE A 235 -8.97 -0.86 24.55
C PHE A 235 -9.64 0.38 25.17
N SER A 236 -8.90 1.46 25.30
CA SER A 236 -9.47 2.78 25.58
C SER A 236 -10.22 3.33 24.37
N HIS A 237 -11.10 4.30 24.57
CA HIS A 237 -11.82 4.95 23.49
C HIS A 237 -10.87 5.51 22.40
N ALA A 238 -9.79 6.16 22.82
CA ALA A 238 -8.80 6.69 21.89
C ALA A 238 -8.13 5.59 21.05
N GLU A 239 -7.79 4.46 21.66
CA GLU A 239 -7.17 3.32 20.97
C GLU A 239 -8.13 2.64 19.97
N ILE A 240 -9.42 2.55 20.28
CA ILE A 240 -10.42 2.05 19.33
C ILE A 240 -10.51 2.95 18.10
N TRP A 241 -10.50 4.28 18.30
CA TRP A 241 -10.45 5.23 17.19
C TRP A 241 -9.17 5.10 16.36
N GLU A 242 -8.03 4.83 17.00
CA GLU A 242 -6.79 4.58 16.28
C GLU A 242 -6.85 3.33 15.42
N VAL A 243 -7.42 2.23 15.93
CA VAL A 243 -7.61 0.99 15.15
C VAL A 243 -8.60 1.20 14.01
N LEU A 244 -9.72 1.89 14.25
CA LEU A 244 -10.68 2.25 13.20
C LEU A 244 -10.02 3.00 12.05
N ARG A 245 -9.15 3.94 12.35
CA ARG A 245 -8.39 4.70 11.33
C ARG A 245 -7.36 3.86 10.57
N ALA A 246 -6.88 2.78 11.16
CA ALA A 246 -5.92 1.85 10.55
C ALA A 246 -6.60 0.62 9.91
N SER A 247 -7.92 0.68 9.71
CA SER A 247 -8.72 -0.45 9.23
C SER A 247 -9.79 -0.03 8.23
N ASP A 248 -10.25 -0.99 7.45
CA ASP A 248 -11.35 -0.86 6.49
C ASP A 248 -12.50 -1.76 6.89
N TRP A 249 -13.74 -1.28 6.74
CA TRP A 249 -14.94 -2.09 6.82
C TRP A 249 -15.27 -2.67 5.46
N THR A 250 -15.59 -3.97 5.42
CA THR A 250 -16.00 -4.62 4.18
C THR A 250 -17.11 -5.62 4.46
N GLU A 251 -18.14 -5.57 3.63
CA GLU A 251 -19.25 -6.52 3.65
C GLU A 251 -19.03 -7.55 2.54
N TYR A 252 -19.27 -8.81 2.87
CA TYR A 252 -19.18 -9.94 1.96
C TYR A 252 -20.53 -10.67 1.92
N ARG A 253 -20.86 -11.19 0.73
CA ARG A 253 -22.04 -12.03 0.50
C ARG A 253 -21.68 -13.50 0.68
N ASP A 254 -22.70 -14.33 0.85
CA ASP A 254 -22.53 -15.79 0.93
C ASP A 254 -21.70 -16.34 -0.23
N GLY A 255 -20.70 -17.13 0.12
CA GLY A 255 -19.77 -17.77 -0.83
C GLY A 255 -18.67 -16.88 -1.38
N GLU A 256 -18.58 -15.60 -0.99
CA GLU A 256 -17.47 -14.74 -1.43
C GLU A 256 -16.18 -15.08 -0.67
N ASP A 257 -15.05 -15.14 -1.41
CA ASP A 257 -13.72 -15.31 -0.83
C ASP A 257 -13.27 -14.02 -0.15
N ILE A 258 -12.95 -14.10 1.14
CA ILE A 258 -12.37 -13.00 1.93
C ILE A 258 -10.84 -13.04 1.83
N VAL A 259 -10.28 -14.25 1.86
CA VAL A 259 -8.82 -14.53 1.77
C VAL A 259 -8.64 -15.81 0.98
N ARG A 260 -7.63 -15.87 0.11
CA ARG A 260 -7.26 -17.10 -0.63
C ARG A 260 -5.95 -17.69 -0.12
N GLU A 261 -5.92 -19.01 -0.03
CA GLU A 261 -4.71 -19.77 0.30
C GLU A 261 -3.58 -19.44 -0.69
N GLY A 262 -2.38 -19.18 -0.16
CA GLY A 262 -1.19 -18.81 -0.95
C GLY A 262 -1.01 -17.33 -1.24
N GLU A 263 -2.01 -16.48 -1.02
CA GLU A 263 -1.88 -15.03 -1.17
C GLU A 263 -0.87 -14.44 -0.18
N ILE A 264 -0.20 -13.34 -0.57
CA ILE A 264 0.65 -12.52 0.30
C ILE A 264 -0.14 -11.27 0.68
N ASP A 265 -0.46 -11.16 1.96
CA ASP A 265 -1.25 -10.05 2.49
C ASP A 265 -0.78 -9.76 3.93
N ASP A 266 -0.78 -8.49 4.34
CA ASP A 266 -0.36 -8.02 5.66
C ASP A 266 -1.53 -7.76 6.62
N ARG A 267 -2.76 -8.10 6.21
CA ARG A 267 -3.97 -7.77 6.96
C ARG A 267 -4.29 -8.81 8.02
N PHE A 268 -4.83 -8.30 9.11
CA PHE A 268 -5.51 -9.04 10.15
C PHE A 268 -7.01 -8.75 10.07
N TYR A 269 -7.83 -9.74 10.30
CA TYR A 269 -9.28 -9.67 10.08
C TYR A 269 -10.03 -9.95 11.38
N ILE A 270 -11.01 -9.11 11.71
CA ILE A 270 -11.92 -9.29 12.85
C ILE A 270 -13.34 -9.40 12.30
N ILE A 271 -14.05 -10.48 12.66
CA ILE A 271 -15.44 -10.69 12.27
C ILE A 271 -16.31 -9.81 13.15
N VAL A 272 -16.89 -8.78 12.54
CA VAL A 272 -17.80 -7.85 13.23
C VAL A 272 -19.21 -8.45 13.33
N SER A 273 -19.68 -9.07 12.24
CA SER A 273 -20.96 -9.80 12.23
C SER A 273 -20.92 -10.94 11.21
N GLY A 274 -21.70 -11.99 11.44
CA GLY A 274 -21.80 -13.15 10.56
C GLY A 274 -20.86 -14.28 10.92
N LYS A 275 -20.60 -15.17 9.93
CA LYS A 275 -19.75 -16.35 10.07
C LYS A 275 -18.92 -16.54 8.83
N VAL A 276 -17.77 -17.19 8.96
CA VAL A 276 -16.88 -17.56 7.84
C VAL A 276 -16.48 -19.02 7.90
N ARG A 277 -16.28 -19.65 6.75
CA ARG A 277 -15.73 -21.00 6.59
C ARG A 277 -14.24 -20.92 6.34
N VAL A 278 -13.47 -21.71 7.10
CA VAL A 278 -12.03 -21.88 6.90
C VAL A 278 -11.80 -23.10 6.03
N ARG A 279 -11.13 -22.92 4.89
CA ARG A 279 -10.85 -24.00 3.93
C ARG A 279 -9.34 -24.15 3.72
N ALA A 280 -8.85 -25.36 3.88
CA ALA A 280 -7.45 -25.70 3.60
C ALA A 280 -7.41 -26.88 2.63
N ASN A 281 -6.59 -26.78 1.58
CA ASN A 281 -6.50 -27.80 0.53
C ASN A 281 -7.89 -28.20 -0.06
N GLY A 282 -8.78 -27.23 -0.20
CA GLY A 282 -10.12 -27.42 -0.75
C GLY A 282 -11.18 -27.99 0.22
N ASN A 283 -10.81 -28.37 1.44
CA ASN A 283 -11.72 -28.92 2.46
C ASN A 283 -12.03 -27.88 3.54
N THR A 284 -13.28 -27.85 4.01
CA THR A 284 -13.66 -27.03 5.18
C THR A 284 -13.06 -27.65 6.43
N VAL A 285 -12.21 -26.92 7.12
CA VAL A 285 -11.51 -27.35 8.34
C VAL A 285 -12.06 -26.70 9.60
N GLY A 286 -12.92 -25.70 9.47
CA GLY A 286 -13.55 -25.03 10.61
C GLY A 286 -14.44 -23.87 10.19
N THR A 287 -15.05 -23.24 11.19
CA THR A 287 -15.85 -21.99 11.05
C THR A 287 -15.42 -21.02 12.12
N LEU A 288 -15.49 -19.73 11.81
CA LEU A 288 -15.31 -18.63 12.76
C LEU A 288 -16.54 -17.73 12.75
N SER A 289 -16.81 -17.04 13.85
CA SER A 289 -18.01 -16.27 14.07
C SER A 289 -17.70 -14.89 14.64
N ASN A 290 -18.76 -14.10 14.89
CA ASN A 290 -18.67 -12.76 15.46
C ASN A 290 -17.71 -12.67 16.65
N GLY A 291 -16.83 -11.68 16.63
CA GLY A 291 -15.81 -11.40 17.65
C GLY A 291 -14.53 -12.24 17.51
N GLU A 292 -14.51 -13.25 16.65
CA GLU A 292 -13.31 -14.01 16.33
C GLU A 292 -12.48 -13.31 15.23
N CYS A 293 -11.23 -13.71 15.12
CA CYS A 293 -10.27 -13.09 14.20
C CYS A 293 -9.46 -14.13 13.44
N PHE A 294 -8.89 -13.74 12.29
CA PHE A 294 -8.03 -14.60 11.46
C PHE A 294 -6.98 -13.77 10.69
N GLY A 295 -6.06 -14.44 10.04
CA GLY A 295 -5.01 -13.82 9.24
C GLY A 295 -3.73 -13.49 10.03
N GLU A 296 -3.61 -14.01 11.23
CA GLU A 296 -2.55 -13.73 12.19
C GLU A 296 -1.13 -14.05 11.69
N THR A 297 -0.97 -15.18 10.99
CA THR A 297 0.35 -15.64 10.55
C THR A 297 0.97 -14.67 9.54
N SER A 298 0.16 -14.18 8.62
CA SER A 298 0.61 -13.23 7.59
C SER A 298 0.81 -11.83 8.16
N TYR A 299 -0.03 -11.41 9.11
CA TYR A 299 0.11 -10.13 9.80
C TYR A 299 1.47 -10.00 10.52
N VAL A 300 1.95 -11.05 11.18
CA VAL A 300 3.22 -11.02 11.93
C VAL A 300 4.45 -11.17 11.03
N ARG A 301 4.35 -11.95 9.96
CA ARG A 301 5.53 -12.37 9.17
C ARG A 301 5.50 -11.92 7.70
N GLY A 302 4.40 -11.33 7.21
CA GLY A 302 4.20 -11.12 5.78
C GLY A 302 4.23 -12.45 5.00
N ALA A 303 3.83 -13.56 5.65
CA ALA A 303 3.87 -14.90 5.07
C ALA A 303 2.64 -15.14 4.19
N LYS A 304 2.74 -16.13 3.30
CA LYS A 304 1.59 -16.59 2.51
C LYS A 304 0.46 -17.08 3.40
N ARG A 305 -0.78 -16.85 2.98
CA ARG A 305 -1.99 -17.37 3.63
C ARG A 305 -1.98 -18.90 3.63
N GLN A 306 -2.27 -19.50 4.77
CA GLN A 306 -2.27 -20.95 4.94
C GLN A 306 -3.62 -21.60 4.65
N ALA A 307 -4.69 -20.82 4.56
CA ALA A 307 -6.04 -21.26 4.27
C ALA A 307 -6.83 -20.18 3.56
N SER A 308 -7.83 -20.59 2.79
CA SER A 308 -8.86 -19.69 2.26
C SER A 308 -9.94 -19.45 3.30
N ILE A 309 -10.48 -18.26 3.33
CA ILE A 309 -11.61 -17.87 4.19
C ILE A 309 -12.76 -17.42 3.28
N GLU A 310 -13.90 -18.05 3.40
CA GLU A 310 -15.10 -17.81 2.61
C GLU A 310 -16.26 -17.37 3.50
N ALA A 311 -17.04 -16.42 3.05
CA ALA A 311 -18.22 -15.94 3.79
C ALA A 311 -19.31 -17.03 3.86
N ASP A 312 -19.89 -17.23 5.05
CA ASP A 312 -21.01 -18.15 5.32
C ASP A 312 -22.27 -17.32 5.67
N GLY A 313 -22.98 -16.90 4.65
CA GLY A 313 -24.00 -15.87 4.71
C GLY A 313 -23.45 -14.45 4.54
N ALA A 314 -24.24 -13.44 4.94
CA ALA A 314 -23.76 -12.06 4.97
C ALA A 314 -22.77 -11.85 6.13
N VAL A 315 -21.60 -11.30 5.84
CA VAL A 315 -20.52 -11.12 6.81
C VAL A 315 -19.95 -9.70 6.73
N THR A 316 -19.82 -9.06 7.88
CA THR A 316 -19.10 -7.78 7.99
C THR A 316 -17.75 -8.01 8.67
N ILE A 317 -16.69 -7.55 8.03
CA ILE A 317 -15.31 -7.74 8.48
C ILE A 317 -14.62 -6.39 8.67
N LEU A 318 -13.91 -6.23 9.79
CA LEU A 318 -12.91 -5.18 9.99
C LEU A 318 -11.55 -5.72 9.53
N ARG A 319 -10.97 -5.11 8.50
CA ARG A 319 -9.66 -5.43 7.97
C ARG A 319 -8.63 -4.47 8.53
N VAL A 320 -7.71 -4.95 9.33
CA VAL A 320 -6.65 -4.16 9.99
C VAL A 320 -5.33 -4.40 9.26
N SER A 321 -4.76 -3.36 8.66
CA SER A 321 -3.47 -3.43 7.98
C SER A 321 -2.31 -3.34 8.98
N SER A 322 -1.34 -4.27 8.93
CA SER A 322 -0.12 -4.20 9.74
C SER A 322 0.70 -2.96 9.39
N THR A 323 0.72 -2.59 8.11
CA THR A 323 1.42 -1.41 7.60
C THR A 323 0.84 -0.12 8.16
N LEU A 324 -0.50 -0.01 8.26
CA LEU A 324 -1.17 1.15 8.86
C LEU A 324 -1.12 1.15 10.39
N MET A 325 -1.10 -0.02 11.03
CA MET A 325 -0.95 -0.13 12.48
C MET A 325 0.40 0.41 12.98
N GLU A 326 1.42 0.52 12.14
CA GLU A 326 2.66 1.23 12.48
C GLU A 326 2.45 2.74 12.70
N GLN A 327 1.33 3.29 12.22
CA GLN A 327 0.98 4.71 12.35
C GLN A 327 0.25 5.05 13.66
N VAL A 328 -0.31 4.06 14.36
CA VAL A 328 -1.02 4.29 15.62
C VAL A 328 -0.03 4.46 16.78
N SER A 329 -0.52 4.93 17.94
CA SER A 329 0.32 5.13 19.13
C SER A 329 0.96 3.81 19.59
N SER A 330 2.13 3.90 20.22
CA SER A 330 2.82 2.73 20.78
C SER A 330 1.98 2.00 21.84
N SER A 331 1.13 2.72 22.59
CA SER A 331 0.21 2.14 23.56
C SER A 331 -0.87 1.28 22.88
N CYS A 332 -1.44 1.78 21.76
CA CYS A 332 -2.40 1.05 20.96
C CYS A 332 -1.77 -0.19 20.31
N GLN A 333 -0.58 -0.06 19.72
CA GLN A 333 0.17 -1.19 19.15
C GLN A 333 0.42 -2.29 20.19
N LEU A 334 0.91 -1.90 21.38
CA LEU A 334 1.20 -2.85 22.45
C LEU A 334 -0.07 -3.57 22.92
N ARG A 335 -1.18 -2.85 23.07
CA ARG A 335 -2.47 -3.42 23.47
C ARG A 335 -3.01 -4.36 22.40
N PHE A 336 -2.99 -3.93 21.15
CA PHE A 336 -3.40 -4.75 20.02
C PHE A 336 -2.62 -6.07 20.00
N ASN A 337 -1.29 -6.00 20.04
CA ASN A 337 -0.43 -7.18 20.05
C ASN A 337 -0.70 -8.11 21.26
N LYS A 338 -0.99 -7.56 22.44
CA LYS A 338 -1.30 -8.35 23.64
C LYS A 338 -2.63 -9.11 23.48
N VAL A 339 -3.69 -8.45 23.01
CA VAL A 339 -5.00 -9.07 22.81
C VAL A 339 -4.91 -10.11 21.69
N PHE A 340 -4.23 -9.77 20.62
CA PHE A 340 -3.93 -10.65 19.50
C PHE A 340 -3.23 -11.95 19.93
N LEU A 341 -2.15 -11.87 20.73
CA LEU A 341 -1.44 -13.04 21.25
C LEU A 341 -2.34 -13.92 22.13
N ARG A 342 -3.20 -13.34 22.97
CA ARG A 342 -4.16 -14.09 23.77
C ARG A 342 -5.16 -14.85 22.89
N SER A 343 -5.68 -14.22 21.85
CA SER A 343 -6.58 -14.86 20.88
C SER A 343 -5.93 -16.09 20.23
N LEU A 344 -4.65 -15.97 19.84
CA LEU A 344 -3.86 -17.07 19.30
C LEU A 344 -3.70 -18.23 20.31
N ILE A 345 -3.30 -17.91 21.54
CA ILE A 345 -3.09 -18.91 22.59
C ILE A 345 -4.38 -19.68 22.88
N THR A 346 -5.51 -18.97 23.02
CA THR A 346 -6.82 -19.59 23.26
C THR A 346 -7.20 -20.56 22.15
N ARG A 347 -6.94 -20.19 20.88
CA ARG A 347 -7.23 -21.03 19.71
C ARG A 347 -6.35 -22.28 19.67
N LEU A 348 -5.05 -22.15 19.98
CA LEU A 348 -4.11 -23.28 20.03
C LEU A 348 -4.50 -24.27 21.15
N GLN A 349 -4.96 -23.78 22.30
CA GLN A 349 -5.43 -24.62 23.40
C GLN A 349 -6.74 -25.36 23.07
N GLY A 350 -7.68 -24.69 22.34
CA GLY A 350 -8.91 -25.28 21.84
C GLY A 350 -8.68 -26.38 20.81
N ALA A 351 -7.70 -26.19 19.92
CA ALA A 351 -7.33 -27.20 18.91
C ALA A 351 -6.60 -28.43 19.48
N GLY A 352 -5.88 -28.25 20.60
CA GLY A 352 -5.19 -29.36 21.29
C GLY A 352 -6.12 -30.29 22.14
N GLY A 353 -7.35 -29.82 22.46
CA GLY A 353 -8.31 -30.60 23.25
C GLY A 353 -9.21 -31.55 22.44
N ALA A 354 -9.14 -31.52 21.11
CA ALA A 354 -9.96 -32.37 20.22
C ALA A 354 -9.26 -33.68 19.81
N ASN A 355 -8.04 -33.96 20.29
CA ASN A 355 -7.24 -35.13 19.96
C ASN A 355 -6.91 -36.02 21.20
N THR A 356 -7.76 -36.05 22.21
CA THR A 356 -7.68 -37.03 23.29
C THR A 356 -8.94 -37.85 23.39
#